data_c76dddf2e21e350b5783800d8d4525c7
#
_entry.id   c76dddf2e21e350b5783800d8d4525c7
#
_cell.length_a   1.000
_cell.length_b   1.000
_cell.length_c   1.000
_cell.angle_alpha   90.00
_cell.angle_beta   90.00
_cell.angle_gamma   90.00
#
_symmetry.space_group_name_H-M   'P 1'
#
loop_
_entity.id
_entity.type
_entity.pdbx_description
1 polymer ?
#
loop_
_entity_poly.entity_id
_entity_poly.type
_entity_poly.pdbx_seq_one_letter_code
_entity_poly.pdbx_strand_id
1 'polypeptide(L)'
;VLILEADVVRVKKKSLDGASLITPDTVAKEVFARRTETFDEQFAIAKAETALILELAQQQFDNGILAHEIIHRTAGALHGLREKLHSSVWAELIPLVQNHPVSARFLEDPFTRWSFEKPRGYSGDAQLLDFIYGHASVADLVNKASPLGAALYNYTKDASSSVAVRERRDLLTRFVDEAAAQHGKETEILTIASGHLREADASVALKEGRIKRWVALDQDPLSVGSVARDFNGTCIEAIDGSVRDIVLRTQELGSFDLIYAAGLYDYLNDRVAIKLTRRCMEMLKPGGMFLFANFSEDIVVDGYMETFMNWALLLRSKADMWRIVNASAEPSSIEADVFFGENHNIVYATMRKKV
;
A
#
# COMPACT_ATOMS: atom_id res chain seq x y z
N VAL A 1 45.44 -15.91 -12.52
CA VAL A 1 44.47 -15.13 -11.76
C VAL A 1 43.38 -14.71 -12.74
N LEU A 2 42.29 -15.48 -12.78
CA LEU A 2 41.10 -15.18 -13.57
C LEU A 2 40.21 -14.30 -12.71
N ILE A 3 40.04 -13.06 -13.14
CA ILE A 3 39.02 -12.12 -12.62
C ILE A 3 37.74 -12.46 -13.38
N LEU A 4 36.78 -13.08 -12.72
CA LEU A 4 35.42 -13.22 -13.20
C LEU A 4 34.78 -11.80 -13.07
N GLU A 5 34.63 -11.13 -14.19
CA GLU A 5 33.72 -9.99 -14.29
C GLU A 5 32.30 -10.51 -14.09
N ALA A 6 31.72 -10.19 -12.93
CA ALA A 6 30.31 -10.37 -12.73
C ALA A 6 29.57 -9.39 -13.65
N ASP A 7 28.86 -9.89 -14.63
CA ASP A 7 27.89 -9.14 -15.42
C ASP A 7 26.86 -8.55 -14.45
N VAL A 8 27.07 -7.30 -14.10
CA VAL A 8 26.06 -6.47 -13.45
C VAL A 8 24.98 -6.27 -14.50
N VAL A 9 23.93 -7.07 -14.43
CA VAL A 9 22.70 -6.82 -15.17
C VAL A 9 22.24 -5.42 -14.75
N ARG A 10 22.55 -4.43 -15.57
CA ARG A 10 21.97 -3.10 -15.48
C ARG A 10 20.50 -3.26 -15.80
N VAL A 11 19.69 -3.53 -14.77
CA VAL A 11 18.24 -3.32 -14.85
C VAL A 11 18.06 -1.88 -15.31
N LYS A 12 17.66 -1.69 -16.56
CA LYS A 12 17.22 -0.37 -17.03
C LYS A 12 16.16 0.05 -16.04
N LYS A 13 16.42 1.07 -15.20
CA LYS A 13 15.39 1.75 -14.45
C LYS A 13 14.35 2.14 -15.48
N LYS A 14 13.25 1.37 -15.57
CA LYS A 14 12.05 1.85 -16.26
C LYS A 14 11.69 3.09 -15.47
N SER A 15 11.92 4.25 -16.05
CA SER A 15 11.50 5.50 -15.49
C SER A 15 10.01 5.37 -15.23
N LEU A 16 9.61 5.47 -13.97
CA LEU A 16 8.21 5.49 -13.55
C LEU A 16 7.52 6.80 -13.96
N ASP A 17 8.22 7.64 -14.74
CA ASP A 17 7.73 8.87 -15.31
C ASP A 17 6.79 8.61 -16.51
N GLY A 18 5.64 9.19 -16.50
CA GLY A 18 4.72 9.29 -17.65
C GLY A 18 4.28 7.99 -18.32
N ALA A 19 5.00 6.89 -18.21
CA ALA A 19 4.66 5.59 -18.75
C ALA A 19 3.91 4.72 -17.75
N SER A 20 4.14 4.90 -16.45
CA SER A 20 3.38 4.29 -15.35
C SER A 20 2.22 5.20 -14.95
N LEU A 21 1.04 4.60 -14.72
CA LEU A 21 -0.13 5.32 -14.18
C LEU A 21 0.03 5.62 -12.67
N ILE A 22 1.05 5.07 -12.04
CA ILE A 22 1.29 5.15 -10.60
C ILE A 22 2.71 5.65 -10.38
N THR A 23 2.85 6.94 -10.05
CA THR A 23 4.12 7.54 -9.63
C THR A 23 3.92 8.28 -8.31
N PRO A 24 4.96 8.42 -7.47
CA PRO A 24 4.90 9.29 -6.29
C PRO A 24 4.43 10.70 -6.62
N ASP A 25 4.89 11.27 -7.74
CA ASP A 25 4.47 12.59 -8.19
C ASP A 25 3.01 12.66 -8.60
N THR A 26 2.43 11.58 -9.14
CA THR A 26 1.01 11.52 -9.49
C THR A 26 0.16 11.54 -8.22
N VAL A 27 0.52 10.75 -7.21
CA VAL A 27 -0.15 10.75 -5.92
C VAL A 27 -0.02 12.11 -5.24
N ALA A 28 1.19 12.68 -5.21
CA ALA A 28 1.42 14.00 -4.60
C ALA A 28 0.59 15.11 -5.27
N LYS A 29 0.44 15.09 -6.60
CA LYS A 29 -0.39 16.05 -7.33
C LYS A 29 -1.88 15.94 -7.04
N GLU A 30 -2.36 14.71 -6.79
CA GLU A 30 -3.77 14.47 -6.43
C GLU A 30 -4.03 14.80 -4.96
N VAL A 31 -3.10 14.49 -4.07
CA VAL A 31 -3.21 14.72 -2.62
C VAL A 31 -3.03 16.20 -2.29
N PHE A 32 -2.07 16.89 -2.94
CA PHE A 32 -1.71 18.27 -2.61
C PHE A 32 -2.22 19.25 -3.67
N ALA A 33 -3.41 19.83 -3.41
CA ALA A 33 -4.09 20.78 -4.30
C ALA A 33 -3.36 22.14 -4.42
N ARG A 34 -3.86 23.01 -5.29
CA ARG A 34 -3.31 24.37 -5.55
C ARG A 34 -3.48 25.31 -4.35
N ARG A 35 -2.56 26.30 -4.24
CA ARG A 35 -2.59 27.35 -3.21
C ARG A 35 -3.90 28.16 -3.23
N THR A 36 -4.35 28.60 -2.04
CA THR A 36 -5.53 29.45 -1.82
C THR A 36 -5.11 30.90 -1.54
N GLU A 37 -6.06 31.86 -1.57
CA GLU A 37 -5.79 33.27 -1.27
C GLU A 37 -5.32 33.52 0.17
N THR A 38 -5.69 32.66 1.12
CA THR A 38 -5.29 32.75 2.55
C THR A 38 -4.05 31.93 2.87
N PHE A 39 -3.34 31.46 1.85
CA PHE A 39 -2.23 30.51 2.00
C PHE A 39 -1.12 31.02 2.93
N ASP A 40 -0.63 32.24 2.72
CA ASP A 40 0.55 32.76 3.44
C ASP A 40 0.28 32.91 4.95
N GLU A 41 -0.91 33.35 5.34
CA GLU A 41 -1.32 33.46 6.74
C GLU A 41 -1.45 32.10 7.39
N GLN A 42 -2.19 31.18 6.76
CA GLN A 42 -2.36 29.81 7.23
C GLN A 42 -1.00 29.09 7.33
N PHE A 43 -0.13 29.26 6.35
CA PHE A 43 1.19 28.66 6.37
C PHE A 43 2.05 29.21 7.52
N ALA A 44 2.04 30.52 7.81
CA ALA A 44 2.82 31.10 8.89
C ALA A 44 2.39 30.52 10.27
N ILE A 45 1.11 30.41 10.51
CA ILE A 45 0.55 29.82 11.75
C ILE A 45 0.90 28.34 11.83
N ALA A 46 0.62 27.58 10.78
CA ALA A 46 0.86 26.14 10.73
C ALA A 46 2.35 25.78 10.86
N LYS A 47 3.24 26.59 10.29
CA LYS A 47 4.69 26.47 10.47
C LYS A 47 5.13 26.60 11.93
N ALA A 48 4.53 27.57 12.66
CA ALA A 48 4.85 27.74 14.09
C ALA A 48 4.32 26.56 14.93
N GLU A 49 3.08 26.07 14.65
CA GLU A 49 2.54 24.87 15.31
C GLU A 49 3.38 23.64 15.00
N THR A 50 3.79 23.45 13.75
CA THR A 50 4.67 22.36 13.34
C THR A 50 6.00 22.39 14.10
N ALA A 51 6.65 23.56 14.16
CA ALA A 51 7.91 23.74 14.91
C ALA A 51 7.73 23.35 16.39
N LEU A 52 6.64 23.76 17.02
CA LEU A 52 6.35 23.41 18.42
C LEU A 52 6.20 21.89 18.61
N ILE A 53 5.48 21.21 17.71
CA ILE A 53 5.32 19.74 17.75
C ILE A 53 6.68 19.05 17.68
N LEU A 54 7.54 19.49 16.75
CA LEU A 54 8.83 18.86 16.51
C LEU A 54 9.84 19.12 17.62
N GLU A 55 9.90 20.37 18.11
CA GLU A 55 10.76 20.75 19.25
C GLU A 55 10.35 20.00 20.53
N LEU A 56 9.04 19.85 20.77
CA LEU A 56 8.55 19.06 21.91
C LEU A 56 8.97 17.59 21.78
N ALA A 57 8.85 16.99 20.61
CA ALA A 57 9.31 15.63 20.38
C ALA A 57 10.83 15.50 20.59
N GLN A 58 11.63 16.46 20.11
CA GLN A 58 13.08 16.50 20.32
C GLN A 58 13.42 16.54 21.83
N GLN A 59 12.81 17.45 22.57
CA GLN A 59 13.01 17.57 24.02
C GLN A 59 12.61 16.29 24.77
N GLN A 60 11.53 15.62 24.33
CA GLN A 60 11.10 14.37 24.94
C GLN A 60 12.12 13.25 24.72
N PHE A 61 12.69 13.13 23.52
CA PHE A 61 13.81 12.19 23.27
C PHE A 61 15.04 12.51 24.12
N ASP A 62 15.40 13.77 24.21
CA ASP A 62 16.58 14.22 24.98
C ASP A 62 16.38 13.98 26.50
N ASN A 63 15.15 14.06 26.99
CA ASN A 63 14.77 13.76 28.37
C ASN A 63 14.52 12.26 28.65
N GLY A 64 14.73 11.38 27.65
CA GLY A 64 14.58 9.93 27.84
C GLY A 64 13.15 9.45 28.02
N ILE A 65 12.16 10.20 27.53
CA ILE A 65 10.76 9.73 27.50
C ILE A 65 10.65 8.50 26.59
N LEU A 66 9.73 7.59 26.93
CA LEU A 66 9.56 6.35 26.17
C LEU A 66 9.18 6.59 24.71
N ALA A 67 9.86 5.89 23.80
CA ALA A 67 9.72 6.07 22.35
C ALA A 67 8.26 5.95 21.87
N HIS A 68 7.50 4.98 22.42
CA HIS A 68 6.10 4.79 22.03
C HIS A 68 5.19 5.96 22.44
N GLU A 69 5.49 6.64 23.55
CA GLU A 69 4.74 7.84 23.94
C GLU A 69 5.03 9.02 23.03
N ILE A 70 6.31 9.20 22.67
CA ILE A 70 6.74 10.30 21.80
C ILE A 70 6.12 10.14 20.41
N ILE A 71 6.25 8.96 19.82
CA ILE A 71 5.72 8.72 18.47
C ILE A 71 4.18 8.82 18.45
N HIS A 72 3.49 8.30 19.46
CA HIS A 72 2.04 8.40 19.59
C HIS A 72 1.56 9.85 19.62
N ARG A 73 2.16 10.68 20.48
CA ARG A 73 1.82 12.10 20.61
C ARG A 73 2.14 12.87 19.34
N THR A 74 3.32 12.62 18.76
CA THR A 74 3.76 13.32 17.53
C THR A 74 2.87 12.96 16.34
N ALA A 75 2.55 11.68 16.15
CA ALA A 75 1.67 11.22 15.08
C ALA A 75 0.26 11.82 15.22
N GLY A 76 -0.32 11.79 16.43
CA GLY A 76 -1.62 12.40 16.69
C GLY A 76 -1.64 13.92 16.49
N ALA A 77 -0.58 14.63 16.88
CA ALA A 77 -0.46 16.06 16.68
C ALA A 77 -0.34 16.43 15.19
N LEU A 78 0.45 15.67 14.42
CA LEU A 78 0.58 15.87 12.97
C LEU A 78 -0.72 15.54 12.23
N HIS A 79 -1.45 14.50 12.63
CA HIS A 79 -2.78 14.20 12.10
C HIS A 79 -3.75 15.35 12.35
N GLY A 80 -3.88 15.81 13.60
CA GLY A 80 -4.78 16.91 13.95
C GLY A 80 -4.41 18.24 13.27
N LEU A 81 -3.13 18.47 12.96
CA LEU A 81 -2.70 19.61 12.16
C LEU A 81 -3.09 19.44 10.69
N ARG A 82 -2.85 18.25 10.11
CA ARG A 82 -3.20 17.94 8.73
C ARG A 82 -4.71 18.10 8.45
N GLU A 83 -5.57 17.65 9.36
CA GLU A 83 -7.02 17.76 9.21
C GLU A 83 -7.51 19.21 9.13
N LYS A 84 -6.85 20.14 9.84
CA LYS A 84 -7.22 21.55 9.89
C LYS A 84 -6.78 22.35 8.68
N LEU A 85 -5.80 21.84 7.93
CA LEU A 85 -5.11 22.60 6.89
C LEU A 85 -5.63 22.23 5.50
N HIS A 86 -5.64 23.23 4.64
CA HIS A 86 -5.76 22.95 3.21
C HIS A 86 -4.54 22.14 2.74
N SER A 87 -4.76 21.17 1.85
CA SER A 87 -3.72 20.26 1.39
C SER A 87 -2.46 20.93 0.82
N SER A 88 -2.62 22.11 0.19
CA SER A 88 -1.48 22.89 -0.31
C SER A 88 -0.60 23.49 0.80
N VAL A 89 -1.20 23.88 1.93
CA VAL A 89 -0.46 24.38 3.10
C VAL A 89 0.27 23.23 3.77
N TRP A 90 -0.42 22.12 3.94
CA TRP A 90 0.18 20.89 4.47
C TRP A 90 1.39 20.42 3.65
N ALA A 91 1.29 20.43 2.32
CA ALA A 91 2.37 20.03 1.43
C ALA A 91 3.67 20.82 1.66
N GLU A 92 3.57 22.13 1.95
CA GLU A 92 4.74 22.98 2.22
C GLU A 92 5.34 22.72 3.63
N LEU A 93 4.58 22.10 4.55
CA LEU A 93 5.08 21.72 5.87
C LEU A 93 5.86 20.41 5.85
N ILE A 94 5.56 19.49 4.92
CA ILE A 94 6.23 18.19 4.84
C ILE A 94 7.77 18.32 4.79
N PRO A 95 8.36 19.14 3.91
CA PRO A 95 9.81 19.32 3.89
C PRO A 95 10.36 19.92 5.19
N LEU A 96 9.59 20.75 5.89
CA LEU A 96 10.03 21.32 7.17
C LEU A 96 10.12 20.24 8.25
N VAL A 97 9.14 19.33 8.31
CA VAL A 97 9.17 18.18 9.20
C VAL A 97 10.35 17.28 8.87
N GLN A 98 10.52 16.94 7.59
CA GLN A 98 11.58 16.03 7.13
C GLN A 98 13.00 16.56 7.39
N ASN A 99 13.19 17.87 7.32
CA ASN A 99 14.49 18.51 7.55
C ASN A 99 14.75 18.88 9.02
N HIS A 100 13.79 18.69 9.92
CA HIS A 100 13.99 18.96 11.34
C HIS A 100 14.92 17.94 11.99
N PRO A 101 15.81 18.32 12.96
CA PRO A 101 16.73 17.39 13.60
C PRO A 101 16.07 16.15 14.21
N VAL A 102 14.86 16.27 14.76
CA VAL A 102 14.13 15.15 15.36
C VAL A 102 13.80 14.04 14.34
N SER A 103 13.76 14.36 13.04
CA SER A 103 13.51 13.35 12.00
C SER A 103 14.54 12.24 12.02
N ALA A 104 15.81 12.56 12.35
CA ALA A 104 16.86 11.57 12.49
C ALA A 104 16.54 10.52 13.57
N ARG A 105 15.82 10.93 14.63
CA ARG A 105 15.38 10.01 15.68
C ARG A 105 14.29 9.05 15.21
N PHE A 106 13.28 9.57 14.50
CA PHE A 106 12.21 8.72 13.93
C PHE A 106 12.74 7.80 12.83
N LEU A 107 13.74 8.24 12.05
CA LEU A 107 14.40 7.43 11.03
C LEU A 107 15.34 6.35 11.60
N GLU A 108 15.54 6.26 12.91
CA GLU A 108 16.17 5.09 13.52
C GLU A 108 15.27 3.85 13.43
N ASP A 109 13.92 4.01 13.34
CA ASP A 109 13.00 2.93 13.00
C ASP A 109 13.28 2.40 11.58
N PRO A 110 13.64 1.12 11.43
CA PRO A 110 13.95 0.55 10.12
C PRO A 110 12.77 0.55 9.15
N PHE A 111 11.53 0.46 9.64
CA PHE A 111 10.31 0.51 8.83
C PHE A 111 10.06 1.94 8.32
N THR A 112 10.10 2.95 9.20
CA THR A 112 9.98 4.36 8.83
C THR A 112 11.08 4.77 7.85
N ARG A 113 12.34 4.37 8.12
CA ARG A 113 13.47 4.65 7.24
C ARG A 113 13.31 4.04 5.86
N TRP A 114 12.92 2.76 5.76
CA TRP A 114 12.71 2.09 4.48
C TRP A 114 11.67 2.83 3.63
N SER A 115 10.55 3.20 4.26
CA SER A 115 9.52 3.99 3.58
C SER A 115 10.03 5.33 3.09
N PHE A 116 10.80 6.05 3.93
CA PHE A 116 11.33 7.37 3.61
C PHE A 116 12.33 7.32 2.44
N GLU A 117 13.28 6.38 2.49
CA GLU A 117 14.38 6.25 1.52
C GLU A 117 13.92 5.64 0.20
N LYS A 118 12.82 4.89 0.18
CA LYS A 118 12.25 4.23 -1.01
C LYS A 118 13.31 3.46 -1.83
N PRO A 119 13.96 2.43 -1.29
CA PRO A 119 15.06 1.75 -1.98
C PRO A 119 14.64 1.14 -3.33
N ARG A 120 13.36 0.81 -3.49
CA ARG A 120 12.79 0.30 -4.75
C ARG A 120 12.29 1.40 -5.69
N GLY A 121 12.39 2.68 -5.29
CA GLY A 121 12.05 3.86 -6.09
C GLY A 121 10.58 4.29 -6.02
N TYR A 122 9.77 3.65 -5.17
CA TYR A 122 8.35 3.99 -4.97
C TYR A 122 7.90 3.71 -3.53
N SER A 123 6.79 4.31 -3.11
CA SER A 123 6.22 4.12 -1.78
C SER A 123 5.36 2.86 -1.72
N GLY A 124 5.31 2.22 -0.55
CA GLY A 124 4.41 1.07 -0.31
C GLY A 124 4.88 -0.20 -1.02
N ASP A 125 6.18 -0.36 -1.23
CA ASP A 125 6.72 -1.56 -1.87
C ASP A 125 6.51 -2.82 -1.01
N ALA A 126 6.65 -3.99 -1.64
CA ALA A 126 6.39 -5.26 -0.99
C ALA A 126 7.31 -5.55 0.21
N GLN A 127 8.55 -5.03 0.19
CA GLN A 127 9.46 -5.15 1.33
C GLN A 127 9.01 -4.28 2.50
N LEU A 128 8.42 -3.11 2.22
CA LEU A 128 7.81 -2.26 3.25
C LEU A 128 6.69 -3.02 3.98
N LEU A 129 5.85 -3.75 3.23
CA LEU A 129 4.80 -4.58 3.83
C LEU A 129 5.37 -5.73 4.66
N ASP A 130 6.52 -6.28 4.31
CA ASP A 130 7.19 -7.31 5.12
C ASP A 130 7.58 -6.80 6.53
N PHE A 131 7.89 -5.50 6.71
CA PHE A 131 8.04 -4.90 8.05
C PHE A 131 6.72 -4.93 8.83
N ILE A 132 5.60 -4.61 8.18
CA ILE A 132 4.26 -4.66 8.80
C ILE A 132 3.90 -6.09 9.21
N TYR A 133 4.24 -7.07 8.38
CA TYR A 133 3.99 -8.49 8.67
C TYR A 133 4.96 -9.08 9.70
N GLY A 134 6.06 -8.40 10.02
CA GLY A 134 7.16 -8.97 10.81
C GLY A 134 7.79 -10.19 10.13
N HIS A 135 7.85 -10.17 8.79
CA HIS A 135 8.32 -11.29 8.00
C HIS A 135 9.83 -11.51 8.17
N ALA A 136 10.27 -12.78 8.07
CA ALA A 136 11.67 -13.16 8.25
C ALA A 136 12.64 -12.43 7.29
N SER A 137 12.17 -12.02 6.11
CA SER A 137 12.98 -11.29 5.13
C SER A 137 13.53 -9.95 5.63
N VAL A 138 12.91 -9.33 6.65
CA VAL A 138 13.34 -8.05 7.24
C VAL A 138 14.04 -8.23 8.59
N ALA A 139 14.15 -9.46 9.10
CA ALA A 139 14.70 -9.73 10.44
C ALA A 139 16.10 -9.16 10.63
N ASP A 140 16.97 -9.26 9.65
CA ASP A 140 18.33 -8.73 9.72
C ASP A 140 18.36 -7.19 9.85
N LEU A 141 17.44 -6.49 9.17
CA LEU A 141 17.33 -5.03 9.26
C LEU A 141 16.81 -4.61 10.63
N VAL A 142 15.80 -5.32 11.13
CA VAL A 142 15.22 -5.06 12.46
C VAL A 142 16.24 -5.37 13.56
N ASN A 143 16.97 -6.48 13.49
CA ASN A 143 17.97 -6.89 14.48
C ASN A 143 19.19 -5.94 14.53
N LYS A 144 19.49 -5.24 13.46
CA LYS A 144 20.57 -4.23 13.39
C LYS A 144 20.13 -2.85 13.85
N ALA A 145 18.85 -2.64 14.13
CA ALA A 145 18.35 -1.36 14.62
C ALA A 145 18.96 -0.99 15.97
N SER A 146 19.12 0.31 16.24
CA SER A 146 19.49 0.81 17.55
C SER A 146 18.40 0.45 18.59
N PRO A 147 18.69 0.52 19.90
CA PRO A 147 17.65 0.35 20.93
C PRO A 147 16.45 1.28 20.72
N LEU A 148 16.68 2.53 20.32
CA LEU A 148 15.61 3.48 19.99
C LEU A 148 14.84 3.03 18.73
N GLY A 149 15.55 2.66 17.68
CA GLY A 149 14.93 2.18 16.42
C GLY A 149 14.07 0.94 16.65
N ALA A 150 14.53 -0.01 17.46
CA ALA A 150 13.75 -1.19 17.83
C ALA A 150 12.49 -0.83 18.64
N ALA A 151 12.57 0.13 19.56
CA ALA A 151 11.43 0.60 20.34
C ALA A 151 10.39 1.33 19.46
N LEU A 152 10.84 2.15 18.51
CA LEU A 152 9.99 2.82 17.54
C LEU A 152 9.33 1.81 16.59
N TYR A 153 10.09 0.84 16.07
CA TYR A 153 9.57 -0.23 15.19
C TYR A 153 8.48 -1.04 15.89
N ASN A 154 8.66 -1.38 17.16
CA ASN A 154 7.62 -2.10 17.93
C ASN A 154 6.31 -1.32 17.97
N TYR A 155 6.35 0.02 18.01
CA TYR A 155 5.17 0.85 17.93
C TYR A 155 4.59 0.91 16.50
N THR A 156 5.40 1.22 15.50
CA THR A 156 4.94 1.42 14.11
C THR A 156 4.40 0.14 13.49
N LYS A 157 5.02 -1.01 13.81
CA LYS A 157 4.55 -2.33 13.39
C LYS A 157 3.15 -2.64 13.94
N ASP A 158 2.80 -2.13 15.12
CA ASP A 158 1.52 -2.37 15.79
C ASP A 158 0.59 -1.13 15.77
N ALA A 159 0.92 -0.10 15.00
CA ALA A 159 0.01 1.01 14.72
C ALA A 159 -1.28 0.52 14.04
N SER A 160 -2.38 1.26 14.21
CA SER A 160 -3.70 0.86 13.71
C SER A 160 -3.72 0.55 12.22
N SER A 161 -3.00 1.33 11.41
CA SER A 161 -2.84 1.10 9.98
C SER A 161 -2.10 -0.21 9.66
N SER A 162 -1.06 -0.53 10.42
CA SER A 162 -0.29 -1.78 10.28
C SER A 162 -1.12 -3.00 10.69
N VAL A 163 -1.93 -2.88 11.74
CA VAL A 163 -2.90 -3.92 12.15
C VAL A 163 -3.90 -4.18 11.02
N ALA A 164 -4.46 -3.12 10.43
CA ALA A 164 -5.40 -3.25 9.30
C ALA A 164 -4.77 -3.93 8.07
N VAL A 165 -3.49 -3.68 7.78
CA VAL A 165 -2.79 -4.34 6.66
C VAL A 165 -2.59 -5.83 6.94
N ARG A 166 -2.34 -6.24 8.20
CA ARG A 166 -2.30 -7.67 8.57
C ARG A 166 -3.67 -8.32 8.45
N GLU A 167 -4.72 -7.65 8.96
CA GLU A 167 -6.11 -8.11 8.78
C GLU A 167 -6.46 -8.27 7.29
N ARG A 168 -6.07 -7.31 6.46
CA ARG A 168 -6.26 -7.37 5.00
C ARG A 168 -5.63 -8.62 4.39
N ARG A 169 -4.39 -8.95 4.73
CA ARG A 169 -3.73 -10.18 4.27
C ARG A 169 -4.54 -11.42 4.67
N ASP A 170 -4.97 -11.50 5.92
CA ASP A 170 -5.72 -12.65 6.44
C ASP A 170 -7.12 -12.74 5.80
N LEU A 171 -7.74 -11.60 5.49
CA LEU A 171 -8.99 -11.52 4.74
C LEU A 171 -8.81 -12.03 3.30
N LEU A 172 -7.74 -11.64 2.61
CA LEU A 172 -7.44 -12.12 1.26
C LEU A 172 -7.21 -13.63 1.24
N THR A 173 -6.49 -14.18 2.22
CA THR A 173 -6.33 -15.64 2.37
C THR A 173 -7.68 -16.34 2.46
N ARG A 174 -8.63 -15.81 3.25
CA ARG A 174 -9.99 -16.37 3.35
C ARG A 174 -10.72 -16.33 2.01
N PHE A 175 -10.70 -15.22 1.29
CA PHE A 175 -11.34 -15.12 -0.03
C PHE A 175 -10.77 -16.09 -1.06
N VAL A 176 -9.45 -16.32 -1.02
CA VAL A 176 -8.79 -17.33 -1.86
C VAL A 176 -9.29 -18.73 -1.53
N ASP A 177 -9.31 -19.10 -0.24
CA ASP A 177 -9.75 -20.42 0.20
C ASP A 177 -11.25 -20.64 -0.04
N GLU A 178 -12.09 -19.61 0.12
CA GLU A 178 -13.53 -19.63 -0.19
C GLU A 178 -13.79 -19.79 -1.70
N ALA A 179 -13.05 -19.07 -2.56
CA ALA A 179 -13.14 -19.24 -4.00
C ALA A 179 -12.78 -20.69 -4.42
N ALA A 180 -11.71 -21.24 -3.84
CA ALA A 180 -11.32 -22.63 -4.08
C ALA A 180 -12.33 -23.63 -3.54
N ALA A 181 -13.00 -23.34 -2.44
CA ALA A 181 -14.10 -24.18 -1.92
C ALA A 181 -15.33 -24.14 -2.83
N GLN A 182 -15.63 -22.99 -3.42
CA GLN A 182 -16.80 -22.79 -4.29
C GLN A 182 -16.59 -23.41 -5.69
N HIS A 183 -15.41 -23.26 -6.30
CA HIS A 183 -15.12 -23.64 -7.69
C HIS A 183 -14.30 -24.93 -7.81
N GLY A 184 -13.81 -25.47 -6.69
CA GLY A 184 -13.02 -26.68 -6.65
C GLY A 184 -11.66 -26.53 -7.33
N LYS A 185 -11.13 -27.64 -7.86
CA LYS A 185 -9.79 -27.70 -8.50
C LYS A 185 -9.66 -26.90 -9.81
N GLU A 186 -10.73 -26.35 -10.33
CA GLU A 186 -10.72 -25.51 -11.54
C GLU A 186 -10.59 -24.02 -11.22
N THR A 187 -10.42 -23.65 -9.96
CA THR A 187 -10.30 -22.25 -9.52
C THR A 187 -9.12 -21.54 -10.14
N GLU A 188 -9.36 -20.41 -10.78
CA GLU A 188 -8.36 -19.52 -11.35
C GLU A 188 -8.42 -18.15 -10.68
N ILE A 189 -7.27 -17.67 -10.22
CA ILE A 189 -7.13 -16.44 -9.43
C ILE A 189 -6.18 -15.47 -10.11
N LEU A 190 -6.50 -14.16 -10.06
CA LEU A 190 -5.61 -13.08 -10.44
C LEU A 190 -5.39 -12.12 -9.29
N THR A 191 -4.15 -11.92 -8.90
CA THR A 191 -3.73 -10.86 -7.99
C THR A 191 -3.05 -9.76 -8.78
N ILE A 192 -3.51 -8.52 -8.63
CA ILE A 192 -2.94 -7.33 -9.28
C ILE A 192 -2.18 -6.51 -8.26
N ALA A 193 -0.93 -6.13 -8.57
CA ALA A 193 0.05 -5.58 -7.64
C ALA A 193 0.27 -6.54 -6.47
N SER A 194 0.71 -7.74 -6.81
CA SER A 194 0.81 -8.88 -5.88
C SER A 194 1.85 -8.69 -4.79
N GLY A 195 2.83 -7.81 -4.98
CA GLY A 195 3.96 -7.69 -4.06
C GLY A 195 4.66 -9.04 -3.86
N HIS A 196 4.88 -9.42 -2.59
CA HIS A 196 5.45 -10.72 -2.23
C HIS A 196 4.40 -11.82 -2.03
N LEU A 197 3.13 -11.54 -2.30
CA LEU A 197 2.00 -12.50 -2.24
C LEU A 197 1.91 -13.24 -0.87
N ARG A 198 2.07 -12.53 0.25
CA ARG A 198 2.14 -13.13 1.59
C ARG A 198 0.84 -13.81 2.06
N GLU A 199 -0.29 -13.49 1.48
CA GLU A 199 -1.56 -14.18 1.70
C GLU A 199 -1.52 -15.64 1.22
N ALA A 200 -0.71 -15.96 0.22
CA ALA A 200 -0.55 -17.32 -0.29
C ALA A 200 0.14 -18.26 0.71
N ASP A 201 1.04 -17.74 1.56
CA ASP A 201 1.73 -18.52 2.58
C ASP A 201 0.76 -19.20 3.57
N ALA A 202 -0.39 -18.56 3.84
CA ALA A 202 -1.39 -19.07 4.77
C ALA A 202 -2.52 -19.86 4.09
N SER A 203 -2.68 -19.79 2.75
CA SER A 203 -3.77 -20.45 2.03
C SER A 203 -3.74 -21.97 2.18
N VAL A 204 -4.82 -22.54 2.69
CA VAL A 204 -5.03 -23.98 2.79
C VAL A 204 -5.29 -24.57 1.40
N ALA A 205 -6.06 -23.86 0.58
CA ALA A 205 -6.40 -24.29 -0.77
C ALA A 205 -5.15 -24.43 -1.67
N LEU A 206 -4.18 -23.52 -1.52
CA LEU A 206 -2.89 -23.62 -2.23
C LEU A 206 -2.09 -24.86 -1.77
N LYS A 207 -1.96 -25.04 -0.45
CA LYS A 207 -1.22 -26.17 0.14
C LYS A 207 -1.80 -27.53 -0.22
N GLU A 208 -3.12 -27.61 -0.37
CA GLU A 208 -3.84 -28.84 -0.75
C GLU A 208 -3.96 -29.03 -2.27
N GLY A 209 -3.41 -28.13 -3.09
CA GLY A 209 -3.47 -28.23 -4.55
C GLY A 209 -4.91 -28.09 -5.10
N ARG A 210 -5.74 -27.28 -4.47
CA ARG A 210 -7.14 -27.01 -4.88
C ARG A 210 -7.31 -25.79 -5.77
N ILE A 211 -6.20 -25.18 -6.20
CA ILE A 211 -6.18 -24.03 -7.11
C ILE A 211 -5.52 -24.52 -8.40
N LYS A 212 -6.19 -24.30 -9.54
CA LYS A 212 -5.69 -24.65 -10.86
C LYS A 212 -4.57 -23.73 -11.31
N ARG A 213 -4.81 -22.41 -11.12
CA ARG A 213 -3.93 -21.35 -11.60
C ARG A 213 -4.06 -20.13 -10.72
N TRP A 214 -2.95 -19.54 -10.31
CA TRP A 214 -2.94 -18.28 -9.59
C TRP A 214 -1.92 -17.33 -10.23
N VAL A 215 -2.40 -16.35 -10.98
CA VAL A 215 -1.58 -15.31 -11.60
C VAL A 215 -1.29 -14.23 -10.57
N ALA A 216 0.00 -14.06 -10.26
CA ALA A 216 0.52 -12.98 -9.43
C ALA A 216 1.20 -11.94 -10.34
N LEU A 217 0.48 -10.85 -10.64
CA LEU A 217 0.95 -9.80 -11.53
C LEU A 217 1.48 -8.62 -10.73
N ASP A 218 2.71 -8.21 -11.00
CA ASP A 218 3.32 -7.02 -10.40
C ASP A 218 4.21 -6.29 -11.40
N GLN A 219 4.37 -4.97 -11.23
CA GLN A 219 5.26 -4.16 -12.06
C GLN A 219 6.69 -4.07 -11.51
N ASP A 220 6.91 -4.50 -10.26
CA ASP A 220 8.22 -4.53 -9.61
C ASP A 220 8.93 -5.87 -9.90
N PRO A 221 10.00 -5.87 -10.71
CA PRO A 221 10.72 -7.10 -11.04
C PRO A 221 11.28 -7.84 -9.82
N LEU A 222 11.57 -7.13 -8.73
CA LEU A 222 12.05 -7.75 -7.48
C LEU A 222 10.91 -8.52 -6.79
N SER A 223 9.69 -7.99 -6.81
CA SER A 223 8.51 -8.67 -6.31
C SER A 223 8.19 -9.90 -7.17
N VAL A 224 8.16 -9.75 -8.49
CA VAL A 224 7.96 -10.87 -9.43
C VAL A 224 8.99 -11.96 -9.22
N GLY A 225 10.29 -11.60 -9.11
CA GLY A 225 11.38 -12.56 -8.86
C GLY A 225 11.26 -13.25 -7.50
N SER A 226 10.75 -12.56 -6.47
CA SER A 226 10.51 -13.16 -5.15
C SER A 226 9.40 -14.19 -5.22
N VAL A 227 8.24 -13.84 -5.81
CA VAL A 227 7.11 -14.77 -5.97
C VAL A 227 7.51 -15.98 -6.81
N ALA A 228 8.21 -15.80 -7.93
CA ALA A 228 8.67 -16.90 -8.79
C ALA A 228 9.60 -17.87 -8.05
N ARG A 229 10.43 -17.37 -7.14
CA ARG A 229 11.33 -18.18 -6.33
C ARG A 229 10.60 -18.87 -5.17
N ASP A 230 9.81 -18.09 -4.41
CA ASP A 230 9.22 -18.55 -3.16
C ASP A 230 8.09 -19.56 -3.41
N PHE A 231 7.39 -19.47 -4.55
CA PHE A 231 6.31 -20.37 -4.95
C PHE A 231 6.66 -21.28 -6.14
N ASN A 232 7.96 -21.52 -6.38
CA ASN A 232 8.39 -22.42 -7.44
C ASN A 232 7.80 -23.83 -7.24
N GLY A 233 7.26 -24.41 -8.31
CA GLY A 233 6.63 -25.74 -8.26
C GLY A 233 5.19 -25.77 -7.77
N THR A 234 4.58 -24.61 -7.50
CA THR A 234 3.14 -24.46 -7.22
C THR A 234 2.37 -24.06 -8.48
N CYS A 235 1.05 -23.81 -8.34
CA CYS A 235 0.21 -23.28 -9.43
C CYS A 235 0.32 -21.76 -9.59
N ILE A 236 1.22 -21.08 -8.86
CA ILE A 236 1.41 -19.64 -8.93
C ILE A 236 2.29 -19.25 -10.10
N GLU A 237 1.79 -18.35 -10.94
CA GLU A 237 2.49 -17.80 -12.10
C GLU A 237 2.83 -16.32 -11.80
N ALA A 238 4.11 -16.02 -11.54
CA ALA A 238 4.58 -14.66 -11.36
C ALA A 238 4.75 -13.98 -12.72
N ILE A 239 4.04 -12.87 -12.93
CA ILE A 239 4.02 -12.14 -14.22
C ILE A 239 4.44 -10.69 -14.03
N ASP A 240 5.44 -10.24 -14.81
CA ASP A 240 5.79 -8.83 -14.93
C ASP A 240 4.72 -8.11 -15.77
N GLY A 241 4.02 -7.16 -15.16
CA GLY A 241 2.97 -6.41 -15.82
C GLY A 241 2.48 -5.23 -15.00
N SER A 242 1.95 -4.24 -15.69
CA SER A 242 1.46 -3.01 -15.08
C SER A 242 -0.05 -2.87 -15.17
N VAL A 243 -0.63 -1.97 -14.35
CA VAL A 243 -2.03 -1.55 -14.48
C VAL A 243 -2.34 -1.06 -15.89
N ARG A 244 -1.38 -0.37 -16.53
CA ARG A 244 -1.53 0.09 -17.90
C ARG A 244 -1.72 -1.07 -18.88
N ASP A 245 -0.94 -2.14 -18.71
CA ASP A 245 -1.03 -3.31 -19.59
C ASP A 245 -2.40 -3.99 -19.48
N ILE A 246 -2.94 -4.09 -18.26
CA ILE A 246 -4.29 -4.61 -18.01
C ILE A 246 -5.34 -3.72 -18.69
N VAL A 247 -5.29 -2.40 -18.47
CA VAL A 247 -6.27 -1.43 -18.99
C VAL A 247 -6.22 -1.35 -20.51
N LEU A 248 -5.02 -1.41 -21.13
CA LEU A 248 -4.82 -1.37 -22.57
C LEU A 248 -4.93 -2.73 -23.26
N ARG A 249 -5.14 -3.82 -22.49
CA ARG A 249 -5.26 -5.20 -23.00
C ARG A 249 -4.02 -5.66 -23.78
N THR A 250 -2.83 -5.22 -23.38
CA THR A 250 -1.58 -5.63 -24.03
C THR A 250 -1.11 -7.02 -23.60
N GLN A 251 -1.70 -7.57 -22.51
CA GLN A 251 -1.49 -8.93 -22.03
C GLN A 251 -2.81 -9.70 -22.00
N GLU A 252 -2.81 -10.92 -22.55
CA GLU A 252 -3.93 -11.84 -22.44
C GLU A 252 -3.75 -12.71 -21.17
N LEU A 253 -4.46 -12.34 -20.12
CA LEU A 253 -4.37 -13.03 -18.83
C LEU A 253 -5.38 -14.18 -18.68
N GLY A 254 -6.47 -14.17 -19.46
CA GLY A 254 -7.56 -15.13 -19.37
C GLY A 254 -8.74 -14.63 -18.52
N SER A 255 -9.53 -15.58 -17.98
CA SER A 255 -10.68 -15.32 -17.15
C SER A 255 -10.54 -16.02 -15.80
N PHE A 256 -11.10 -15.41 -14.74
CA PHE A 256 -10.82 -15.78 -13.36
C PHE A 256 -12.11 -15.93 -12.54
N ASP A 257 -12.05 -16.79 -11.53
CA ASP A 257 -13.11 -16.96 -10.53
C ASP A 257 -12.96 -15.92 -9.42
N LEU A 258 -11.71 -15.53 -9.10
CA LEU A 258 -11.39 -14.46 -8.15
C LEU A 258 -10.32 -13.54 -8.75
N ILE A 259 -10.59 -12.23 -8.69
CA ILE A 259 -9.59 -11.18 -8.96
C ILE A 259 -9.51 -10.30 -7.73
N TYR A 260 -8.30 -9.88 -7.32
CA TYR A 260 -8.18 -8.88 -6.28
C TYR A 260 -6.98 -7.94 -6.47
N ALA A 261 -7.11 -6.73 -5.90
CA ALA A 261 -6.12 -5.67 -5.92
C ALA A 261 -6.14 -4.92 -4.58
N ALA A 262 -5.35 -5.38 -3.61
CA ALA A 262 -5.51 -4.97 -2.22
C ALA A 262 -4.61 -3.81 -1.75
N GLY A 263 -3.51 -3.52 -2.44
CA GLY A 263 -2.56 -2.44 -2.09
C GLY A 263 -2.32 -1.48 -3.25
N LEU A 264 -3.27 -1.34 -4.16
CA LEU A 264 -3.10 -0.64 -5.42
C LEU A 264 -3.96 0.62 -5.53
N TYR A 265 -5.21 0.55 -5.07
CA TYR A 265 -6.19 1.62 -5.29
C TYR A 265 -5.83 2.91 -4.57
N ASP A 266 -5.06 2.83 -3.49
CA ASP A 266 -4.46 3.96 -2.78
C ASP A 266 -3.59 4.88 -3.67
N TYR A 267 -3.20 4.40 -4.85
CA TYR A 267 -2.33 5.11 -5.81
C TYR A 267 -3.06 5.46 -7.12
N LEU A 268 -4.32 5.07 -7.28
CA LEU A 268 -5.09 5.28 -8.49
C LEU A 268 -6.09 6.42 -8.31
N ASN A 269 -6.00 7.46 -9.14
CA ASN A 269 -7.11 8.41 -9.23
C ASN A 269 -8.38 7.71 -9.73
N ASP A 270 -9.54 8.30 -9.48
CA ASP A 270 -10.85 7.70 -9.77
C ASP A 270 -11.00 7.26 -11.24
N ARG A 271 -10.46 8.06 -12.17
CA ARG A 271 -10.53 7.73 -13.61
C ARG A 271 -9.80 6.43 -13.94
N VAL A 272 -8.64 6.21 -13.34
CA VAL A 272 -7.85 4.99 -13.55
C VAL A 272 -8.46 3.83 -12.77
N ALA A 273 -8.88 4.06 -11.53
CA ALA A 273 -9.56 3.07 -10.71
C ALA A 273 -10.79 2.50 -11.41
N ILE A 274 -11.68 3.37 -11.96
CA ILE A 274 -12.87 2.94 -12.70
C ILE A 274 -12.49 2.12 -13.94
N LYS A 275 -11.47 2.53 -14.71
CA LYS A 275 -11.05 1.77 -15.89
C LYS A 275 -10.50 0.39 -15.54
N LEU A 276 -9.69 0.31 -14.48
CA LEU A 276 -9.16 -0.97 -14.00
C LEU A 276 -10.29 -1.87 -13.51
N THR A 277 -11.21 -1.33 -12.70
CA THR A 277 -12.36 -2.09 -12.19
C THR A 277 -13.22 -2.65 -13.33
N ARG A 278 -13.53 -1.84 -14.36
CA ARG A 278 -14.24 -2.34 -15.56
C ARG A 278 -13.50 -3.49 -16.22
N ARG A 279 -12.19 -3.36 -16.36
CA ARG A 279 -11.38 -4.40 -16.98
C ARG A 279 -11.35 -5.68 -16.12
N CYS A 280 -11.27 -5.57 -14.81
CA CYS A 280 -11.38 -6.71 -13.90
C CYS A 280 -12.74 -7.41 -14.05
N MET A 281 -13.84 -6.66 -14.10
CA MET A 281 -15.18 -7.22 -14.32
C MET A 281 -15.34 -7.93 -15.67
N GLU A 282 -14.67 -7.48 -16.72
CA GLU A 282 -14.64 -8.18 -18.01
C GLU A 282 -13.91 -9.52 -17.92
N MET A 283 -12.82 -9.59 -17.15
CA MET A 283 -12.01 -10.80 -16.96
C MET A 283 -12.61 -11.79 -15.94
N LEU A 284 -13.70 -11.44 -15.25
CA LEU A 284 -14.40 -12.39 -14.39
C LEU A 284 -15.21 -13.39 -15.20
N LYS A 285 -15.12 -14.67 -14.81
CA LYS A 285 -16.06 -15.71 -15.20
C LYS A 285 -17.46 -15.38 -14.63
N PRO A 286 -18.55 -15.94 -15.19
CA PRO A 286 -19.88 -15.88 -14.54
C PRO A 286 -19.80 -16.40 -13.10
N GLY A 287 -20.38 -15.69 -12.14
CA GLY A 287 -20.30 -15.99 -10.70
C GLY A 287 -18.98 -15.59 -10.02
N GLY A 288 -17.97 -15.19 -10.79
CA GLY A 288 -16.69 -14.77 -10.26
C GLY A 288 -16.75 -13.45 -9.49
N MET A 289 -15.75 -13.18 -8.65
CA MET A 289 -15.71 -12.03 -7.75
C MET A 289 -14.44 -11.19 -7.96
N PHE A 290 -14.62 -9.88 -7.95
CA PHE A 290 -13.54 -8.90 -7.85
C PHE A 290 -13.56 -8.23 -6.48
N LEU A 291 -12.39 -8.14 -5.83
CA LEU A 291 -12.18 -7.43 -4.57
C LEU A 291 -11.11 -6.37 -4.75
N PHE A 292 -11.37 -5.16 -4.27
CA PHE A 292 -10.32 -4.14 -4.13
C PHE A 292 -10.44 -3.43 -2.78
N ALA A 293 -9.31 -2.89 -2.31
CA ALA A 293 -9.20 -2.24 -1.02
C ALA A 293 -8.53 -0.88 -1.15
N ASN A 294 -8.85 0.02 -0.23
CA ASN A 294 -8.25 1.33 -0.10
C ASN A 294 -8.12 1.71 1.37
N PHE A 295 -7.08 2.45 1.73
CA PHE A 295 -7.03 3.09 3.04
C PHE A 295 -8.19 4.09 3.18
N SER A 296 -8.83 4.05 4.33
CA SER A 296 -9.96 4.92 4.68
C SER A 296 -9.49 6.34 5.00
N GLU A 297 -10.37 7.31 4.79
CA GLU A 297 -10.17 8.68 5.27
C GLU A 297 -10.17 8.80 6.81
N ASP A 298 -10.65 7.75 7.53
CA ASP A 298 -10.66 7.69 8.99
C ASP A 298 -9.30 7.35 9.63
N ILE A 299 -8.24 7.15 8.83
CA ILE A 299 -6.89 6.85 9.32
C ILE A 299 -6.30 8.04 10.09
N VAL A 300 -5.77 7.77 11.31
CA VAL A 300 -5.25 8.80 12.23
C VAL A 300 -3.71 8.91 12.23
N VAL A 301 -3.04 8.25 11.33
CA VAL A 301 -1.56 8.24 11.23
C VAL A 301 -1.05 8.84 9.91
N ASP A 302 -1.94 9.43 9.12
CA ASP A 302 -1.66 10.03 7.82
C ASP A 302 -0.58 11.12 7.88
N GLY A 303 -0.65 12.01 8.89
CA GLY A 303 0.36 13.04 9.10
C GLY A 303 1.76 12.47 9.30
N TYR A 304 1.92 11.38 10.06
CA TYR A 304 3.19 10.67 10.23
C TYR A 304 3.64 9.97 8.94
N MET A 305 2.70 9.33 8.26
CA MET A 305 2.98 8.64 6.99
C MET A 305 3.46 9.62 5.92
N GLU A 306 2.77 10.74 5.73
CA GLU A 306 3.10 11.73 4.70
C GLU A 306 4.40 12.47 5.00
N THR A 307 4.76 12.66 6.29
CA THR A 307 5.97 13.37 6.71
C THR A 307 7.17 12.42 6.87
N PHE A 308 7.27 11.73 8.01
CA PHE A 308 8.44 10.91 8.35
C PHE A 308 8.59 9.65 7.51
N MET A 309 7.49 9.08 7.01
CA MET A 309 7.57 7.94 6.10
C MET A 309 7.60 8.35 4.62
N ASN A 310 7.37 9.63 4.31
CA ASN A 310 7.26 10.12 2.93
C ASN A 310 6.31 9.24 2.08
N TRP A 311 5.18 8.86 2.67
CA TRP A 311 4.22 7.91 2.10
C TRP A 311 2.81 8.50 2.10
N ALA A 312 2.48 9.20 1.02
CA ALA A 312 1.15 9.76 0.78
C ALA A 312 0.27 8.76 0.02
N LEU A 313 -1.01 8.71 0.38
CA LEU A 313 -2.03 7.85 -0.19
C LEU A 313 -3.28 8.64 -0.57
N LEU A 314 -4.01 8.17 -1.56
CA LEU A 314 -5.35 8.64 -1.88
C LEU A 314 -6.34 7.91 -0.94
N LEU A 315 -6.71 8.58 0.13
CA LEU A 315 -7.67 8.04 1.09
C LEU A 315 -9.09 8.09 0.51
N ARG A 316 -9.95 7.12 0.86
CA ARG A 316 -11.32 7.03 0.35
C ARG A 316 -12.33 6.72 1.44
N SER A 317 -13.49 7.38 1.35
CA SER A 317 -14.69 7.02 2.10
C SER A 317 -15.43 5.82 1.46
N LYS A 318 -16.40 5.26 2.18
CA LYS A 318 -17.35 4.31 1.57
C LYS A 318 -18.07 4.88 0.35
N ALA A 319 -18.41 6.17 0.38
CA ALA A 319 -19.09 6.84 -0.72
C ALA A 319 -18.21 6.90 -1.98
N ASP A 320 -16.91 7.14 -1.81
CA ASP A 320 -15.95 7.11 -2.91
C ASP A 320 -15.81 5.71 -3.51
N MET A 321 -15.76 4.68 -2.67
CA MET A 321 -15.71 3.30 -3.14
C MET A 321 -16.97 2.92 -3.92
N TRP A 322 -18.16 3.29 -3.42
CA TRP A 322 -19.41 3.11 -4.15
C TRP A 322 -19.44 3.88 -5.46
N ARG A 323 -18.84 5.07 -5.54
CA ARG A 323 -18.71 5.84 -6.77
C ARG A 323 -17.91 5.07 -7.83
N ILE A 324 -16.81 4.44 -7.42
CA ILE A 324 -16.01 3.59 -8.32
C ILE A 324 -16.82 2.36 -8.77
N VAL A 325 -17.46 1.65 -7.84
CA VAL A 325 -18.30 0.47 -8.13
C VAL A 325 -19.40 0.82 -9.14
N ASN A 326 -20.21 1.84 -8.84
CA ASN A 326 -21.36 2.24 -9.66
C ASN A 326 -20.96 2.77 -11.04
N ALA A 327 -19.77 3.39 -11.15
CA ALA A 327 -19.24 3.85 -12.44
C ALA A 327 -18.62 2.71 -13.27
N SER A 328 -18.40 1.53 -12.70
CA SER A 328 -17.64 0.45 -13.34
C SER A 328 -18.50 -0.67 -13.93
N ALA A 329 -19.71 -0.88 -13.41
CA ALA A 329 -20.62 -1.93 -13.87
C ALA A 329 -22.10 -1.50 -13.72
N GLU A 330 -22.96 -2.10 -14.53
CA GLU A 330 -24.41 -1.92 -14.41
C GLU A 330 -24.90 -2.64 -13.14
N PRO A 331 -25.71 -1.99 -12.27
CA PRO A 331 -26.18 -2.57 -11.01
C PRO A 331 -26.95 -3.89 -11.19
N SER A 332 -27.64 -4.05 -12.33
CA SER A 332 -28.38 -5.29 -12.66
C SER A 332 -27.46 -6.48 -12.94
N SER A 333 -26.22 -6.25 -13.35
CA SER A 333 -25.26 -7.29 -13.78
C SER A 333 -24.36 -7.79 -12.64
N ILE A 334 -24.40 -7.15 -11.48
CA ILE A 334 -23.53 -7.46 -10.35
C ILE A 334 -24.28 -7.56 -9.02
N GLU A 335 -23.65 -8.21 -8.05
CA GLU A 335 -23.87 -8.02 -6.62
C GLU A 335 -22.64 -7.36 -6.04
N ALA A 336 -22.80 -6.27 -5.29
CA ALA A 336 -21.69 -5.52 -4.75
C ALA A 336 -21.93 -5.17 -3.29
N ASP A 337 -20.82 -5.09 -2.52
CA ASP A 337 -20.82 -4.61 -1.15
C ASP A 337 -19.58 -3.71 -0.91
N VAL A 338 -19.73 -2.75 0.00
CA VAL A 338 -18.65 -1.89 0.47
C VAL A 338 -18.65 -1.88 1.99
N PHE A 339 -17.58 -2.38 2.60
CA PHE A 339 -17.47 -2.54 4.05
C PHE A 339 -16.10 -2.11 4.57
N PHE A 340 -16.03 -1.80 5.86
CA PHE A 340 -14.77 -1.54 6.54
C PHE A 340 -14.18 -2.80 7.16
N GLY A 341 -12.85 -2.84 7.29
CA GLY A 341 -12.16 -3.73 8.22
C GLY A 341 -12.49 -3.39 9.69
N GLU A 342 -12.03 -4.23 10.61
CA GLU A 342 -12.40 -4.14 12.05
C GLU A 342 -12.13 -2.78 12.67
N ASN A 343 -10.99 -2.15 12.35
CA ASN A 343 -10.58 -0.87 12.92
C ASN A 343 -10.84 0.34 12.00
N HIS A 344 -11.60 0.16 10.93
CA HIS A 344 -12.00 1.18 9.97
C HIS A 344 -10.84 1.85 9.19
N ASN A 345 -9.61 1.38 9.32
CA ASN A 345 -8.47 1.95 8.58
C ASN A 345 -8.45 1.55 7.09
N ILE A 346 -9.13 0.47 6.72
CA ILE A 346 -9.24 0.02 5.33
C ILE A 346 -10.72 -0.18 4.98
N VAL A 347 -11.11 0.32 3.81
CA VAL A 347 -12.40 0.09 3.18
C VAL A 347 -12.23 -0.85 2.00
N TYR A 348 -13.11 -1.84 1.90
CA TYR A 348 -13.13 -2.87 0.88
C TYR A 348 -14.35 -2.72 -0.01
N ALA A 349 -14.21 -3.09 -1.27
CA ALA A 349 -15.33 -3.29 -2.18
C ALA A 349 -15.24 -4.69 -2.79
N THR A 350 -16.36 -5.40 -2.80
CA THR A 350 -16.53 -6.65 -3.51
C THR A 350 -17.58 -6.49 -4.60
N MET A 351 -17.32 -7.09 -5.76
CA MET A 351 -18.22 -7.08 -6.92
C MET A 351 -18.29 -8.48 -7.50
N ARG A 352 -19.44 -9.15 -7.37
CA ARG A 352 -19.69 -10.48 -7.95
C ARG A 352 -20.44 -10.34 -9.25
N LYS A 353 -19.93 -10.93 -10.33
CA LYS A 353 -20.60 -10.98 -11.62
C LYS A 353 -21.75 -11.98 -11.58
N LYS A 354 -22.96 -11.54 -11.90
CA LYS A 354 -24.11 -12.45 -12.00
C LYS A 354 -23.94 -13.46 -13.14
N VAL A 355 -24.59 -14.61 -12.98
CA VAL A 355 -24.58 -15.70 -13.97
C VAL A 355 -25.51 -15.38 -15.11
#